data_af6757f7969bc9db772e60c51d235c7c
#
_entry.id   af6757f7969bc9db772e60c51d235c7c
#
_cell.length_a   1.000
_cell.length_b   1.000
_cell.length_c   1.000
_cell.angle_alpha   90.00
_cell.angle_beta   90.00
_cell.angle_gamma   90.00
#
_symmetry.space_group_name_H-M   'P 1'
#
loop_
_entity.id
_entity.type
_entity.pdbx_description
1 polymer ?
#
loop_
_entity_poly.entity_id
_entity_poly.type
_entity_poly.pdbx_seq_one_letter_code
_entity_poly.pdbx_strand_id
1 'polypeptide(L)'
;MTKPECSKKEPTREKTKTKIDSPEKDSKLTNPATAKDLFSVFAPEESDNDEVDIEKRDDKKDENYEPACKKSKDNNSKRYIPKYKKEWENKPELKSWLSESIHGNTYFYCKFCKKDYRCGISDIHKHMSSKKHMLRATVPAFEAQKFKFRGLLCPVFTPFVNTRRVTPDINLEAIPKYARFLNACEVKGILVNDIIGEGMSLTIRERINVTDAWTDVCEKHNLFLMVQIGGAPLKDVIELAKHANTRDVGAVVILPDLYNKPQNHLDLIKYIKLIADFTKNVPILYHHHPKFTHVEVDITSFLLDIIGEVDSFVGVIYTTNDIQQSTAAMAVNRDKFTVFMGTDEAVLGAAASGFSCIMGVSLNFLPKLVQSIRESVTQGDIKGAQKSQNLLNRAIDVIGEQGDYIAAFKAATDVITGTCGNTTREPLQTLWEGTIKKMQGKLRELGVM
;
A
#
# COMPACT_ATOMS: atom_id res chain seq x y z
N MET A 1 -55.94 31.68 -50.54
CA MET A 1 -55.14 32.60 -51.35
C MET A 1 -53.69 32.45 -51.04
N THR A 2 -53.05 31.85 -52.03
CA THR A 2 -51.64 31.96 -52.50
C THR A 2 -50.45 31.79 -51.52
N LYS A 3 -49.82 30.66 -51.70
CA LYS A 3 -48.39 30.48 -51.47
C LYS A 3 -47.53 31.43 -52.32
N PRO A 4 -46.26 31.66 -51.97
CA PRO A 4 -45.26 31.40 -52.98
C PRO A 4 -44.14 30.50 -52.44
N GLU A 5 -43.63 29.67 -53.39
CA GLU A 5 -42.40 28.91 -53.42
C GLU A 5 -41.18 29.83 -53.41
N CYS A 6 -40.06 29.38 -52.83
CA CYS A 6 -38.72 29.75 -53.32
C CYS A 6 -37.66 28.70 -52.99
N SER A 7 -37.27 28.11 -54.03
CA SER A 7 -36.08 27.54 -54.61
C SER A 7 -34.82 27.31 -53.74
N LYS A 8 -34.35 26.06 -53.85
CA LYS A 8 -33.03 25.51 -53.50
C LYS A 8 -31.94 26.17 -54.31
N LYS A 9 -30.81 26.49 -53.66
CA LYS A 9 -29.48 26.56 -54.31
C LYS A 9 -28.47 25.90 -53.40
N GLU A 10 -27.87 24.82 -53.87
CA GLU A 10 -26.65 24.19 -53.33
C GLU A 10 -25.41 25.02 -53.76
N PRO A 11 -24.36 25.14 -52.95
CA PRO A 11 -23.07 25.58 -53.43
C PRO A 11 -22.15 24.38 -53.67
N THR A 12 -21.60 24.34 -54.86
CA THR A 12 -20.59 23.47 -55.45
C THR A 12 -19.28 23.45 -54.63
N ARG A 13 -18.76 22.25 -54.44
CA ARG A 13 -17.43 21.97 -53.91
C ARG A 13 -16.37 22.18 -54.98
N GLU A 14 -15.51 23.18 -54.86
CA GLU A 14 -14.24 23.30 -55.57
C GLU A 14 -13.18 22.40 -54.89
N LYS A 15 -12.58 21.47 -55.66
CA LYS A 15 -11.43 20.65 -55.29
C LYS A 15 -10.16 21.40 -55.64
N THR A 16 -9.46 21.92 -54.69
CA THR A 16 -8.04 22.33 -54.84
C THR A 16 -7.11 21.15 -54.52
N LYS A 17 -6.44 20.66 -55.56
CA LYS A 17 -5.33 19.70 -55.46
C LYS A 17 -4.06 20.49 -55.15
N THR A 18 -3.48 20.30 -53.97
CA THR A 18 -2.09 20.69 -53.71
C THR A 18 -1.22 19.43 -53.80
N LYS A 19 -0.29 19.50 -54.76
CA LYS A 19 0.83 18.56 -54.93
C LYS A 19 1.77 18.72 -53.73
N ILE A 20 2.13 17.63 -53.10
CA ILE A 20 3.27 17.57 -52.19
C ILE A 20 4.38 16.83 -52.92
N ASP A 21 5.47 17.55 -53.21
CA ASP A 21 6.72 17.00 -53.73
C ASP A 21 7.45 16.24 -52.61
N SER A 22 7.92 15.05 -52.95
CA SER A 22 8.80 14.22 -52.14
C SER A 22 10.26 14.61 -52.38
N PRO A 23 11.11 14.75 -51.35
CA PRO A 23 12.55 14.80 -51.58
C PRO A 23 13.18 13.40 -51.58
N GLU A 24 14.16 13.29 -52.43
CA GLU A 24 14.97 12.14 -52.80
C GLU A 24 15.74 11.52 -51.61
N LYS A 25 15.97 10.22 -51.79
CA LYS A 25 16.83 9.36 -50.96
C LYS A 25 18.29 9.75 -51.13
N ASP A 26 19.00 10.01 -50.05
CA ASP A 26 20.44 9.76 -49.96
C ASP A 26 20.75 8.83 -48.81
N SER A 27 21.23 7.65 -49.19
CA SER A 27 21.70 6.59 -48.34
C SER A 27 23.14 6.86 -47.90
N LYS A 28 23.41 6.98 -46.61
CA LYS A 28 24.68 6.54 -46.01
C LYS A 28 24.41 5.91 -44.65
N LEU A 29 24.55 4.59 -44.63
CA LEU A 29 24.67 3.80 -43.40
C LEU A 29 25.94 4.24 -42.65
N THR A 30 25.76 4.63 -41.39
CA THR A 30 26.83 4.60 -40.38
C THR A 30 26.39 3.67 -39.25
N ASN A 31 27.28 2.77 -38.85
CA ASN A 31 27.13 1.71 -37.89
C ASN A 31 26.60 2.20 -36.50
N PRO A 32 25.84 1.36 -35.77
CA PRO A 32 25.42 1.71 -34.42
C PRO A 32 26.62 1.63 -33.46
N ALA A 33 26.83 2.72 -32.71
CA ALA A 33 27.76 2.78 -31.61
C ALA A 33 27.36 1.77 -30.52
N THR A 34 28.33 1.05 -30.03
CA THR A 34 28.15 0.03 -29.00
C THR A 34 27.89 0.69 -27.64
N ALA A 35 27.13 0.00 -26.76
CA ALA A 35 26.71 0.47 -25.44
C ALA A 35 27.85 0.89 -24.48
N LYS A 36 29.07 0.94 -24.89
CA LYS A 36 30.25 1.39 -24.11
C LYS A 36 30.54 2.89 -24.22
N ASP A 37 30.00 3.59 -25.19
CA ASP A 37 30.35 5.00 -25.43
C ASP A 37 29.41 6.00 -24.72
N LEU A 38 28.39 5.53 -23.98
CA LEU A 38 27.41 6.37 -23.31
C LEU A 38 27.72 6.62 -21.79
N PHE A 39 28.83 6.06 -21.27
CA PHE A 39 29.16 6.19 -19.84
C PHE A 39 30.36 7.10 -19.51
N SER A 40 30.90 7.85 -20.47
CA SER A 40 32.13 8.66 -20.25
C SER A 40 31.91 10.14 -19.96
N VAL A 41 30.66 10.62 -19.73
CA VAL A 41 30.38 12.07 -19.58
C VAL A 41 29.99 12.52 -18.17
N PHE A 42 29.92 11.64 -17.19
CA PHE A 42 29.65 12.06 -15.80
C PHE A 42 30.67 11.44 -14.83
N ALA A 43 31.86 12.06 -14.75
CA ALA A 43 32.73 11.92 -13.59
C ALA A 43 32.50 13.12 -12.64
N PRO A 44 32.18 12.92 -11.36
CA PRO A 44 32.19 14.02 -10.40
C PRO A 44 33.62 14.26 -9.89
N GLU A 45 33.95 15.53 -9.73
CA GLU A 45 35.20 16.01 -9.12
C GLU A 45 35.32 15.53 -7.66
N GLU A 46 36.53 15.14 -7.30
CA GLU A 46 36.91 14.69 -5.97
C GLU A 46 36.92 15.87 -4.97
N SER A 47 36.29 15.72 -3.82
CA SER A 47 36.62 16.45 -2.60
C SER A 47 36.53 15.54 -1.38
N ASP A 48 37.69 15.27 -0.87
CA ASP A 48 38.16 14.89 0.46
C ASP A 48 37.25 14.22 1.52
N ASN A 49 37.69 12.99 1.82
CA ASN A 49 37.83 12.38 3.16
C ASN A 49 36.63 12.28 4.09
N ASP A 50 36.09 11.06 4.16
CA ASP A 50 36.02 10.33 5.43
C ASP A 50 35.86 8.82 5.13
N GLU A 51 36.90 8.06 5.48
CA GLU A 51 36.95 6.60 5.35
C GLU A 51 35.90 5.95 6.25
N VAL A 52 34.92 5.30 5.65
CA VAL A 52 34.12 4.27 6.31
C VAL A 52 34.27 2.99 5.51
N ASP A 53 35.01 2.05 6.04
CA ASP A 53 35.20 0.70 5.52
C ASP A 53 33.85 0.03 5.23
N ILE A 54 33.53 -0.13 3.95
CA ILE A 54 32.47 -1.01 3.49
C ILE A 54 33.12 -2.25 2.89
N GLU A 55 33.20 -3.31 3.70
CA GLU A 55 33.54 -4.66 3.18
C GLU A 55 32.51 -5.10 2.15
N LYS A 56 32.94 -5.13 0.90
CA LYS A 56 32.28 -5.85 -0.19
C LYS A 56 32.38 -7.34 0.07
N ARG A 57 31.27 -8.03 0.23
CA ARG A 57 31.21 -9.49 0.15
C ARG A 57 30.47 -9.87 -1.12
N ASP A 58 31.23 -10.40 -2.06
CA ASP A 58 30.76 -11.13 -3.23
C ASP A 58 30.10 -12.44 -2.80
N ASP A 59 28.82 -12.63 -3.20
CA ASP A 59 28.17 -13.93 -3.13
C ASP A 59 28.71 -14.84 -4.25
N LYS A 60 29.77 -15.58 -3.95
CA LYS A 60 30.13 -16.79 -4.70
C LYS A 60 29.89 -18.00 -3.83
N LYS A 61 29.08 -18.92 -4.37
CA LYS A 61 28.96 -20.30 -3.89
C LYS A 61 30.35 -20.90 -3.86
N ASP A 62 30.86 -21.23 -2.67
CA ASP A 62 31.97 -22.12 -2.50
C ASP A 62 31.48 -23.38 -1.79
N GLU A 63 31.24 -24.40 -2.61
CA GLU A 63 31.43 -25.79 -2.21
C GLU A 63 32.95 -26.00 -2.15
N ASN A 64 33.41 -26.51 -1.03
CA ASN A 64 34.81 -26.87 -0.72
C ASN A 64 35.70 -25.75 -0.16
N TYR A 65 35.56 -25.51 1.14
CA TYR A 65 36.65 -24.92 1.91
C TYR A 65 37.27 -25.97 2.83
N GLU A 66 38.37 -26.59 2.37
CA GLU A 66 39.36 -27.24 3.23
C GLU A 66 40.35 -26.17 3.73
N PRO A 67 40.51 -25.99 5.05
CA PRO A 67 41.50 -25.04 5.56
C PRO A 67 42.92 -25.62 5.46
N ALA A 68 43.80 -24.88 4.79
CA ALA A 68 45.21 -25.15 4.70
C ALA A 68 45.83 -25.35 6.09
N CYS A 69 46.33 -26.55 6.35
CA CYS A 69 46.96 -26.98 7.57
C CYS A 69 48.39 -26.41 7.67
N LYS A 70 48.62 -25.41 8.54
CA LYS A 70 49.96 -25.15 9.04
C LYS A 70 50.32 -26.23 10.05
N LYS A 71 51.28 -27.08 9.71
CA LYS A 71 51.84 -28.12 10.58
C LYS A 71 52.44 -27.51 11.85
N SER A 72 51.84 -27.79 12.98
CA SER A 72 52.47 -27.71 14.29
C SER A 72 51.97 -28.86 15.17
N LYS A 73 52.90 -29.73 15.47
CA LYS A 73 53.03 -30.75 16.53
C LYS A 73 51.75 -31.35 17.14
N ASP A 74 51.66 -32.64 17.02
CA ASP A 74 50.78 -33.58 17.69
C ASP A 74 50.46 -33.21 19.14
N ASN A 75 49.17 -32.92 19.39
CA ASN A 75 48.53 -33.24 20.64
C ASN A 75 47.12 -33.73 20.33
N ASN A 76 46.93 -35.01 20.40
CA ASN A 76 45.66 -35.72 20.17
C ASN A 76 44.69 -35.49 21.35
N SER A 77 44.22 -34.25 21.53
CA SER A 77 43.09 -33.93 22.38
C SER A 77 41.88 -33.77 21.49
N LYS A 78 40.92 -34.71 21.55
CA LYS A 78 39.59 -34.57 20.94
C LYS A 78 39.04 -33.21 21.30
N ARG A 79 38.95 -32.29 20.34
CA ARG A 79 38.34 -30.95 20.55
C ARG A 79 36.93 -31.17 21.06
N TYR A 80 36.66 -30.72 22.29
CA TYR A 80 35.33 -30.71 22.88
C TYR A 80 34.44 -29.78 22.04
N ILE A 81 33.38 -30.35 21.46
CA ILE A 81 32.34 -29.56 20.76
C ILE A 81 31.21 -29.31 21.77
N PRO A 82 30.98 -28.04 22.16
CA PRO A 82 29.92 -27.73 23.09
C PRO A 82 28.54 -28.13 22.53
N LYS A 83 27.70 -28.68 23.39
CA LYS A 83 26.32 -29.05 23.04
C LYS A 83 25.34 -28.14 23.76
N TYR A 84 24.22 -27.82 23.09
CA TYR A 84 23.12 -27.08 23.65
C TYR A 84 22.53 -27.80 24.89
N LYS A 85 22.25 -27.04 25.92
CA LYS A 85 21.61 -27.54 27.14
C LYS A 85 20.28 -26.82 27.34
N LYS A 86 19.19 -27.56 27.37
CA LYS A 86 17.84 -27.01 27.50
C LYS A 86 17.65 -26.24 28.82
N GLU A 87 18.43 -26.55 29.85
CA GLU A 87 18.47 -25.84 31.14
C GLU A 87 18.85 -24.37 30.99
N TRP A 88 19.55 -23.98 29.90
CA TRP A 88 19.90 -22.60 29.65
C TRP A 88 18.69 -21.72 29.33
N GLU A 89 17.60 -22.29 28.79
CA GLU A 89 16.35 -21.58 28.54
C GLU A 89 15.67 -21.12 29.83
N ASN A 90 16.01 -21.70 30.99
CA ASN A 90 15.45 -21.31 32.28
C ASN A 90 16.22 -20.18 32.97
N LYS A 91 17.39 -19.79 32.45
CA LYS A 91 18.17 -18.68 33.01
C LYS A 91 17.48 -17.36 32.72
N PRO A 92 17.28 -16.46 33.71
CA PRO A 92 16.56 -15.19 33.54
C PRO A 92 17.07 -14.36 32.37
N GLU A 93 18.40 -14.29 32.17
CA GLU A 93 19.05 -13.49 31.12
C GLU A 93 18.98 -14.12 29.72
N LEU A 94 18.62 -15.40 29.59
CA LEU A 94 18.57 -16.14 28.33
C LEU A 94 17.14 -16.53 27.93
N LYS A 95 16.24 -16.66 28.90
CA LYS A 95 14.88 -17.19 28.76
C LYS A 95 14.06 -16.51 27.64
N SER A 96 14.21 -15.21 27.49
CA SER A 96 13.39 -14.42 26.55
C SER A 96 13.79 -14.63 25.08
N TRP A 97 15.04 -15.00 24.80
CA TRP A 97 15.58 -14.99 23.45
C TRP A 97 16.31 -16.25 22.99
N LEU A 98 16.74 -17.12 23.93
CA LEU A 98 17.46 -18.35 23.61
C LEU A 98 16.47 -19.51 23.37
N SER A 99 16.71 -20.32 22.35
CA SER A 99 16.01 -21.58 22.14
C SER A 99 16.89 -22.59 21.39
N GLU A 100 16.45 -23.84 21.40
CA GLU A 100 17.08 -24.91 20.65
C GLU A 100 17.04 -24.65 19.15
N SER A 101 18.12 -25.01 18.43
CA SER A 101 18.21 -24.87 16.97
C SER A 101 17.68 -26.14 16.27
N ILE A 102 17.00 -25.95 15.15
CA ILE A 102 16.58 -27.05 14.26
C ILE A 102 17.77 -27.72 13.55
N HIS A 103 18.95 -27.07 13.53
CA HIS A 103 20.16 -27.56 12.89
C HIS A 103 21.03 -28.47 13.83
N GLY A 104 20.44 -28.91 14.94
CA GLY A 104 21.06 -29.84 15.88
C GLY A 104 21.67 -29.18 17.11
N ASN A 105 22.10 -30.02 18.06
CA ASN A 105 22.51 -29.60 19.41
C ASN A 105 23.87 -28.89 19.51
N THR A 106 24.57 -28.68 18.41
CA THR A 106 25.81 -27.88 18.33
C THR A 106 25.55 -26.40 17.99
N TYR A 107 24.24 -26.03 17.84
CA TYR A 107 23.80 -24.69 17.59
C TYR A 107 22.72 -24.26 18.60
N PHE A 108 22.57 -22.94 18.80
CA PHE A 108 21.43 -22.34 19.47
C PHE A 108 20.73 -21.37 18.53
N TYR A 109 19.44 -21.21 18.69
CA TYR A 109 18.66 -20.22 17.97
C TYR A 109 18.41 -18.99 18.83
N CYS A 110 18.67 -17.79 18.28
CA CYS A 110 18.36 -16.52 18.91
C CYS A 110 17.05 -15.97 18.36
N LYS A 111 15.98 -15.92 19.18
CA LYS A 111 14.65 -15.39 18.82
C LYS A 111 14.70 -13.91 18.41
N PHE A 112 15.56 -13.09 19.05
CA PHE A 112 15.72 -11.68 18.71
C PHE A 112 16.47 -11.47 17.39
N CYS A 113 17.54 -12.25 17.15
CA CYS A 113 18.32 -12.16 15.92
C CYS A 113 17.75 -13.00 14.78
N LYS A 114 16.77 -13.90 15.06
CA LYS A 114 16.15 -14.84 14.12
C LYS A 114 17.19 -15.63 13.32
N LYS A 115 18.21 -16.15 14.03
CA LYS A 115 19.34 -16.86 13.42
C LYS A 115 19.98 -17.86 14.38
N ASP A 116 20.53 -18.94 13.78
CA ASP A 116 21.29 -19.95 14.49
C ASP A 116 22.76 -19.55 14.62
N TYR A 117 23.34 -19.88 15.77
CA TYR A 117 24.75 -19.61 16.11
C TYR A 117 25.37 -20.86 16.71
N ARG A 118 26.71 -21.03 16.57
CA ARG A 118 27.40 -22.10 17.20
C ARG A 118 27.20 -22.11 18.70
N CYS A 119 26.99 -23.32 19.26
CA CYS A 119 26.63 -23.45 20.66
C CYS A 119 27.89 -23.59 21.53
N GLY A 120 28.01 -22.70 22.49
CA GLY A 120 28.94 -22.70 23.62
C GLY A 120 28.50 -21.63 24.59
N ILE A 121 28.59 -21.83 25.90
CA ILE A 121 28.11 -20.82 26.86
C ILE A 121 28.84 -19.47 26.67
N SER A 122 30.11 -19.50 26.34
CA SER A 122 30.87 -18.30 26.01
C SER A 122 30.42 -17.63 24.71
N ASP A 123 29.98 -18.41 23.71
CA ASP A 123 29.48 -17.88 22.44
C ASP A 123 28.08 -17.27 22.61
N ILE A 124 27.24 -17.86 23.46
CA ILE A 124 25.94 -17.31 23.88
C ILE A 124 26.15 -15.95 24.54
N HIS A 125 27.07 -15.84 25.51
CA HIS A 125 27.37 -14.57 26.17
C HIS A 125 27.99 -13.53 25.22
N LYS A 126 28.89 -13.93 24.32
CA LYS A 126 29.43 -13.02 23.29
C LYS A 126 28.35 -12.53 22.35
N HIS A 127 27.43 -13.44 21.94
CA HIS A 127 26.31 -13.05 21.12
C HIS A 127 25.39 -12.07 21.84
N MET A 128 25.03 -12.33 23.11
CA MET A 128 24.22 -11.47 23.95
C MET A 128 24.81 -10.05 24.08
N SER A 129 26.15 -9.93 24.19
CA SER A 129 26.85 -8.63 24.29
C SER A 129 27.10 -7.96 22.93
N SER A 130 26.77 -8.58 21.81
CA SER A 130 26.99 -7.98 20.50
C SER A 130 26.05 -6.78 20.26
N LYS A 131 26.56 -5.71 19.63
CA LYS A 131 25.76 -4.51 19.26
C LYS A 131 24.47 -4.90 18.55
N LYS A 132 24.54 -5.90 17.64
CA LYS A 132 23.40 -6.36 16.86
C LYS A 132 22.34 -7.06 17.72
N HIS A 133 22.74 -7.88 18.70
CA HIS A 133 21.80 -8.52 19.62
C HIS A 133 21.20 -7.48 20.59
N MET A 134 22.03 -6.63 21.19
CA MET A 134 21.58 -5.61 22.12
C MET A 134 20.60 -4.63 21.44
N LEU A 135 20.88 -4.22 20.21
CA LEU A 135 19.96 -3.34 19.45
C LEU A 135 18.58 -4.02 19.23
N ARG A 136 18.58 -5.34 18.98
CA ARG A 136 17.34 -6.11 18.79
C ARG A 136 16.66 -6.49 20.10
N ALA A 137 17.42 -6.63 21.18
CA ALA A 137 16.89 -6.90 22.52
C ALA A 137 16.27 -5.67 23.19
N THR A 138 16.79 -4.47 22.87
CA THR A 138 16.25 -3.18 23.38
C THR A 138 15.05 -2.66 22.60
N VAL A 139 14.82 -3.19 21.40
CA VAL A 139 13.51 -3.03 20.74
C VAL A 139 12.57 -3.97 21.49
N PRO A 140 11.53 -3.47 22.21
CA PRO A 140 10.52 -4.34 22.76
C PRO A 140 10.07 -5.28 21.62
N ALA A 141 10.09 -6.59 21.87
CA ALA A 141 9.42 -7.50 20.94
C ALA A 141 8.05 -6.87 20.71
N PHE A 142 7.73 -6.57 19.45
CA PHE A 142 6.39 -6.14 19.08
C PHE A 142 5.48 -7.24 19.65
N GLU A 143 4.99 -7.04 20.89
CA GLU A 143 3.78 -7.69 21.30
C GLU A 143 2.79 -7.16 20.29
N ALA A 144 2.52 -7.98 19.28
CA ALA A 144 1.55 -7.66 18.27
C ALA A 144 0.27 -7.36 19.03
N GLN A 145 0.07 -6.07 19.37
CA GLN A 145 -1.23 -5.63 19.87
C GLN A 145 -2.15 -6.15 18.80
N LYS A 146 -2.97 -7.14 19.19
CA LYS A 146 -3.88 -7.82 18.25
C LYS A 146 -4.54 -6.71 17.47
N PHE A 147 -4.17 -6.55 16.18
CA PHE A 147 -4.77 -5.53 15.33
C PHE A 147 -6.28 -5.75 15.38
N LYS A 148 -6.99 -4.80 15.97
CA LYS A 148 -8.38 -5.02 16.39
C LYS A 148 -9.41 -4.33 15.51
N PHE A 149 -8.97 -3.70 14.41
CA PHE A 149 -9.91 -2.99 13.56
C PHE A 149 -10.97 -3.95 13.00
N ARG A 150 -12.23 -3.53 13.10
CA ARG A 150 -13.40 -4.18 12.50
C ARG A 150 -14.38 -3.11 12.06
N GLY A 151 -14.98 -3.28 10.89
CA GLY A 151 -15.99 -2.36 10.38
C GLY A 151 -15.66 -1.76 9.01
N LEU A 152 -16.19 -0.57 8.77
CA LEU A 152 -16.05 0.15 7.51
C LEU A 152 -14.81 1.05 7.55
N LEU A 153 -13.95 0.92 6.53
CA LEU A 153 -12.75 1.72 6.29
C LEU A 153 -12.97 2.59 5.04
N CYS A 154 -12.98 3.90 5.20
CA CYS A 154 -13.16 4.83 4.10
C CYS A 154 -11.82 5.33 3.57
N PRO A 155 -11.43 5.03 2.31
CA PRO A 155 -10.31 5.73 1.68
C PRO A 155 -10.78 7.15 1.36
N VAL A 156 -10.20 8.16 2.02
CA VAL A 156 -10.68 9.54 1.93
C VAL A 156 -9.99 10.32 0.82
N PHE A 157 -10.72 11.19 0.16
CA PHE A 157 -10.16 12.15 -0.79
C PHE A 157 -9.31 13.20 -0.06
N THR A 158 -8.27 13.70 -0.73
CA THR A 158 -7.54 14.89 -0.29
C THR A 158 -8.27 16.12 -0.81
N PRO A 159 -8.80 17.00 0.06
CA PRO A 159 -9.44 18.24 -0.38
C PRO A 159 -8.41 19.20 -0.94
N PHE A 160 -8.71 19.84 -2.08
CA PHE A 160 -7.88 20.90 -2.63
C PHE A 160 -8.66 22.23 -2.69
N VAL A 161 -7.92 23.33 -2.66
CA VAL A 161 -8.49 24.67 -2.87
C VAL A 161 -8.94 24.77 -4.32
N ASN A 162 -10.18 25.22 -4.53
CA ASN A 162 -10.71 25.37 -5.88
C ASN A 162 -10.00 26.53 -6.59
N THR A 163 -9.00 26.21 -7.39
CA THR A 163 -8.22 27.14 -8.21
C THR A 163 -8.02 26.58 -9.60
N ARG A 164 -7.67 27.46 -10.56
CA ARG A 164 -7.31 27.04 -11.93
C ARG A 164 -5.79 26.69 -12.04
N ARG A 165 -5.11 26.43 -10.94
CA ARG A 165 -3.69 26.02 -10.96
C ARG A 165 -3.58 24.55 -11.33
N VAL A 166 -2.50 24.18 -12.02
CA VAL A 166 -2.14 22.79 -12.31
C VAL A 166 -1.96 21.97 -11.03
N THR A 167 -1.37 22.60 -10.02
CA THR A 167 -1.15 22.02 -8.69
C THR A 167 -1.84 22.88 -7.63
N PRO A 168 -3.15 22.71 -7.41
CA PRO A 168 -3.86 23.41 -6.34
C PRO A 168 -3.33 23.03 -4.96
N ASP A 169 -3.35 23.99 -4.04
CA ASP A 169 -2.95 23.77 -2.65
C ASP A 169 -3.95 22.86 -1.92
N ILE A 170 -3.48 22.13 -0.91
CA ILE A 170 -4.36 21.28 -0.09
C ILE A 170 -5.22 22.16 0.81
N ASN A 171 -6.51 21.85 0.88
CA ASN A 171 -7.47 22.49 1.77
C ASN A 171 -7.62 21.71 3.08
N LEU A 172 -6.69 21.89 4.00
CA LEU A 172 -6.71 21.20 5.30
C LEU A 172 -7.92 21.61 6.17
N GLU A 173 -8.48 22.81 5.95
CA GLU A 173 -9.65 23.31 6.69
C GLU A 173 -10.94 22.53 6.40
N ALA A 174 -11.01 21.82 5.28
CA ALA A 174 -12.15 20.96 4.96
C ALA A 174 -12.17 19.66 5.78
N ILE A 175 -11.01 19.19 6.28
CA ILE A 175 -10.85 17.91 6.96
C ILE A 175 -11.76 17.75 8.20
N PRO A 176 -11.89 18.73 9.10
CA PRO A 176 -12.78 18.60 10.26
C PRO A 176 -14.26 18.40 9.89
N LYS A 177 -14.74 19.04 8.83
CA LYS A 177 -16.11 18.84 8.33
C LYS A 177 -16.28 17.45 7.75
N TYR A 178 -15.30 16.97 7.02
CA TYR A 178 -15.29 15.65 6.42
C TYR A 178 -15.30 14.55 7.48
N ALA A 179 -14.44 14.65 8.50
CA ALA A 179 -14.41 13.72 9.63
C ALA A 179 -15.74 13.66 10.40
N ARG A 180 -16.39 14.81 10.64
CA ARG A 180 -17.72 14.84 11.26
C ARG A 180 -18.77 14.11 10.45
N PHE A 181 -18.76 14.25 9.12
CA PHE A 181 -19.67 13.52 8.23
C PHE A 181 -19.48 12.01 8.35
N LEU A 182 -18.22 11.54 8.23
CA LEU A 182 -17.90 10.11 8.32
C LEU A 182 -18.27 9.53 9.68
N ASN A 183 -17.96 10.22 10.75
CA ASN A 183 -18.31 9.80 12.11
C ASN A 183 -19.84 9.75 12.32
N ALA A 184 -20.59 10.75 11.84
CA ALA A 184 -22.06 10.77 11.89
C ALA A 184 -22.70 9.62 11.10
N CYS A 185 -21.97 9.08 10.12
CA CYS A 185 -22.36 7.90 9.35
C CYS A 185 -21.73 6.60 9.88
N GLU A 186 -21.22 6.60 11.10
CA GLU A 186 -20.67 5.40 11.80
C GLU A 186 -19.52 4.70 11.06
N VAL A 187 -18.81 5.39 10.17
CA VAL A 187 -17.56 4.91 9.60
C VAL A 187 -16.54 4.79 10.73
N LYS A 188 -15.88 3.64 10.83
CA LYS A 188 -14.98 3.33 11.97
C LYS A 188 -13.54 3.70 11.74
N GLY A 189 -13.10 3.76 10.48
CA GLY A 189 -11.73 4.12 10.15
C GLY A 189 -11.62 4.79 8.79
N ILE A 190 -10.51 5.45 8.59
CA ILE A 190 -10.17 6.13 7.34
C ILE A 190 -8.78 5.72 6.87
N LEU A 191 -8.57 5.78 5.57
CA LEU A 191 -7.29 5.58 4.92
C LEU A 191 -6.93 6.87 4.16
N VAL A 192 -5.84 7.52 4.56
CA VAL A 192 -5.35 8.76 3.92
C VAL A 192 -4.20 8.48 2.97
N ASN A 193 -3.97 9.42 2.03
CA ASN A 193 -2.87 9.35 1.06
C ASN A 193 -2.90 8.11 0.14
N ASP A 194 -4.04 7.44 0.05
CA ASP A 194 -4.23 6.30 -0.86
C ASP A 194 -4.48 6.76 -2.31
N ILE A 195 -4.73 5.84 -3.21
CA ILE A 195 -5.05 6.09 -4.62
C ILE A 195 -6.16 7.13 -4.73
N ILE A 196 -7.25 6.95 -3.98
CA ILE A 196 -8.40 7.87 -3.92
C ILE A 196 -8.00 9.23 -3.33
N GLY A 197 -7.11 9.26 -2.38
CA GLY A 197 -6.56 10.48 -1.79
C GLY A 197 -5.51 11.18 -2.66
N GLU A 198 -5.33 10.74 -3.92
CA GLU A 198 -4.34 11.29 -4.85
C GLU A 198 -2.90 11.32 -4.27
N GLY A 199 -2.58 10.34 -3.42
CA GLY A 199 -1.31 10.31 -2.69
C GLY A 199 -0.06 10.38 -3.58
N MET A 200 -0.16 9.88 -4.83
CA MET A 200 0.94 9.93 -5.80
C MET A 200 1.10 11.33 -6.45
N SER A 201 0.10 12.20 -6.33
CA SER A 201 0.15 13.60 -6.78
C SER A 201 0.60 14.56 -5.66
N LEU A 202 0.91 14.03 -4.48
CA LEU A 202 1.36 14.79 -3.32
C LEU A 202 2.86 14.63 -3.11
N THR A 203 3.52 15.72 -2.74
CA THR A 203 4.89 15.66 -2.21
C THR A 203 4.91 14.95 -0.85
N ILE A 204 6.08 14.47 -0.43
CA ILE A 204 6.27 13.87 0.91
C ILE A 204 5.81 14.83 2.01
N ARG A 205 6.16 16.10 1.90
CA ARG A 205 5.75 17.12 2.87
C ARG A 205 4.22 17.28 2.94
N GLU A 206 3.55 17.25 1.81
CA GLU A 206 2.09 17.33 1.76
C GLU A 206 1.44 16.08 2.34
N ARG A 207 1.97 14.88 2.04
CA ARG A 207 1.48 13.61 2.65
C ARG A 207 1.63 13.64 4.17
N ILE A 208 2.74 14.18 4.69
CA ILE A 208 2.95 14.43 6.12
C ILE A 208 1.89 15.37 6.68
N ASN A 209 1.69 16.53 6.04
CA ASN A 209 0.72 17.53 6.49
C ASN A 209 -0.72 16.99 6.51
N VAL A 210 -1.12 16.20 5.49
CA VAL A 210 -2.43 15.52 5.45
C VAL A 210 -2.55 14.51 6.60
N THR A 211 -1.52 13.73 6.85
CA THR A 211 -1.50 12.77 7.97
C THR A 211 -1.67 13.48 9.30
N ASP A 212 -0.93 14.56 9.53
CA ASP A 212 -1.00 15.35 10.76
C ASP A 212 -2.40 15.93 10.99
N ALA A 213 -2.98 16.56 9.96
CA ALA A 213 -4.31 17.13 10.05
C ALA A 213 -5.40 16.08 10.33
N TRP A 214 -5.28 14.89 9.75
CA TRP A 214 -6.21 13.80 10.05
C TRP A 214 -5.97 13.18 11.43
N THR A 215 -4.73 13.09 11.93
CA THR A 215 -4.45 12.60 13.29
C THR A 215 -5.22 13.41 14.31
N ASP A 216 -5.15 14.74 14.23
CA ASP A 216 -5.81 15.67 15.17
C ASP A 216 -7.35 15.52 15.20
N VAL A 217 -7.98 15.18 14.09
CA VAL A 217 -9.44 15.02 14.02
C VAL A 217 -9.89 13.59 14.29
N CYS A 218 -9.07 12.60 13.97
CA CYS A 218 -9.35 11.19 14.26
C CYS A 218 -9.46 10.93 15.76
N GLU A 219 -8.54 11.49 16.54
CA GLU A 219 -8.60 11.42 18.02
C GLU A 219 -9.92 11.97 18.55
N LYS A 220 -10.35 13.17 18.07
CA LYS A 220 -11.59 13.82 18.52
C LYS A 220 -12.85 13.04 18.16
N HIS A 221 -12.82 12.30 17.05
CA HIS A 221 -13.99 11.58 16.52
C HIS A 221 -13.90 10.07 16.70
N ASN A 222 -12.88 9.56 17.41
CA ASN A 222 -12.63 8.13 17.61
C ASN A 222 -12.62 7.34 16.27
N LEU A 223 -12.00 7.92 15.23
CA LEU A 223 -11.79 7.30 13.94
C LEU A 223 -10.42 6.61 13.92
N PHE A 224 -10.37 5.36 13.48
CA PHE A 224 -9.12 4.64 13.32
C PHE A 224 -8.36 5.15 12.08
N LEU A 225 -7.19 5.75 12.27
CA LEU A 225 -6.41 6.32 11.19
C LEU A 225 -5.47 5.28 10.59
N MET A 226 -5.60 5.03 9.30
CA MET A 226 -4.61 4.31 8.48
C MET A 226 -3.96 5.26 7.48
N VAL A 227 -2.66 5.06 7.23
CA VAL A 227 -1.88 5.95 6.35
C VAL A 227 -1.20 5.14 5.26
N GLN A 228 -1.51 5.44 4.00
CA GLN A 228 -0.77 4.91 2.86
C GLN A 228 0.60 5.57 2.78
N ILE A 229 1.67 4.77 2.88
CA ILE A 229 3.06 5.23 2.77
C ILE A 229 3.76 4.78 1.48
N GLY A 230 3.18 3.81 0.76
CA GLY A 230 3.72 3.30 -0.50
C GLY A 230 3.51 4.22 -1.70
N GLY A 231 3.88 3.73 -2.89
CA GLY A 231 3.69 4.43 -4.16
C GLY A 231 4.66 5.57 -4.42
N ALA A 232 5.76 5.63 -3.70
CA ALA A 232 6.83 6.62 -3.80
C ALA A 232 8.19 5.91 -3.87
N PRO A 233 9.29 6.61 -4.21
CA PRO A 233 10.64 6.05 -4.10
C PRO A 233 10.90 5.50 -2.68
N LEU A 234 11.68 4.43 -2.56
CA LEU A 234 11.88 3.74 -1.27
C LEU A 234 12.37 4.67 -0.14
N LYS A 235 13.21 5.67 -0.44
CA LYS A 235 13.66 6.66 0.57
C LYS A 235 12.49 7.47 1.13
N ASP A 236 11.56 7.85 0.28
CA ASP A 236 10.37 8.61 0.66
C ASP A 236 9.39 7.74 1.46
N VAL A 237 9.22 6.46 1.07
CA VAL A 237 8.44 5.48 1.84
C VAL A 237 9.02 5.31 3.25
N ILE A 238 10.36 5.25 3.38
CA ILE A 238 11.05 5.17 4.67
C ILE A 238 10.83 6.44 5.51
N GLU A 239 10.83 7.62 4.89
CA GLU A 239 10.56 8.89 5.58
C GLU A 239 9.12 8.92 6.12
N LEU A 240 8.15 8.55 5.30
CA LEU A 240 6.75 8.44 5.71
C LEU A 240 6.53 7.39 6.80
N ALA A 241 7.23 6.24 6.72
CA ALA A 241 7.20 5.22 7.77
C ALA A 241 7.75 5.74 9.11
N LYS A 242 8.85 6.47 9.08
CA LYS A 242 9.41 7.14 10.27
C LYS A 242 8.46 8.18 10.85
N HIS A 243 7.83 8.98 10.00
CA HIS A 243 6.84 9.97 10.44
C HIS A 243 5.65 9.29 11.12
N ALA A 244 5.09 8.22 10.52
CA ALA A 244 3.98 7.47 11.11
C ALA A 244 4.27 6.95 12.53
N ASN A 245 5.54 6.60 12.85
CA ASN A 245 5.93 6.22 14.22
C ASN A 245 5.87 7.37 15.24
N THR A 246 5.81 8.61 14.79
CA THR A 246 5.77 9.80 15.67
C THR A 246 4.34 10.28 15.92
N ARG A 247 3.36 9.63 15.30
CA ARG A 247 1.94 9.97 15.37
C ARG A 247 1.13 8.78 15.90
N ASP A 248 -0.05 9.05 16.40
CA ASP A 248 -1.00 7.99 16.79
C ASP A 248 -1.72 7.44 15.54
N VAL A 249 -0.95 6.70 14.72
CA VAL A 249 -1.42 6.03 13.51
C VAL A 249 -1.74 4.59 13.83
N GLY A 250 -2.97 4.17 13.58
CA GLY A 250 -3.42 2.83 13.87
C GLY A 250 -2.80 1.74 12.98
N ALA A 251 -2.46 2.07 11.73
CA ALA A 251 -1.68 1.23 10.83
C ALA A 251 -1.10 2.03 9.67
N VAL A 252 0.01 1.54 9.10
CA VAL A 252 0.48 1.97 7.78
C VAL A 252 0.04 0.98 6.72
N VAL A 253 -0.26 1.50 5.54
CA VAL A 253 -0.62 0.71 4.37
C VAL A 253 0.47 0.85 3.32
N ILE A 254 0.88 -0.26 2.72
CA ILE A 254 1.96 -0.32 1.74
C ILE A 254 1.40 -0.75 0.39
N LEU A 255 1.76 -0.03 -0.68
CA LEU A 255 1.70 -0.52 -2.05
C LEU A 255 3.01 -1.24 -2.40
N PRO A 256 3.05 -2.11 -3.41
CA PRO A 256 4.32 -2.63 -3.92
C PRO A 256 5.14 -1.48 -4.52
N ASP A 257 6.45 -1.68 -4.72
CA ASP A 257 7.20 -0.73 -5.54
C ASP A 257 6.56 -0.66 -6.94
N LEU A 258 6.22 0.56 -7.39
CA LEU A 258 5.47 0.76 -8.62
C LEU A 258 6.36 0.77 -9.85
N TYR A 259 7.67 0.99 -9.69
CA TYR A 259 8.64 1.00 -10.78
C TYR A 259 9.45 -0.32 -10.83
N ASN A 260 10.12 -0.68 -9.72
CA ASN A 260 10.81 -1.97 -9.57
C ASN A 260 9.85 -3.01 -8.99
N LYS A 261 8.87 -3.40 -9.80
CA LYS A 261 7.76 -4.24 -9.35
C LYS A 261 8.25 -5.63 -8.88
N PRO A 262 7.77 -6.12 -7.74
CA PRO A 262 8.03 -7.50 -7.33
C PRO A 262 7.45 -8.46 -8.38
N GLN A 263 8.23 -9.48 -8.74
CA GLN A 263 7.85 -10.47 -9.75
C GLN A 263 7.03 -11.63 -9.14
N ASN A 264 7.11 -11.79 -7.82
CA ASN A 264 6.44 -12.82 -7.06
C ASN A 264 6.23 -12.35 -5.61
N HIS A 265 5.54 -13.16 -4.82
CA HIS A 265 5.25 -12.84 -3.43
C HIS A 265 6.49 -12.80 -2.53
N LEU A 266 7.55 -13.54 -2.83
CA LEU A 266 8.80 -13.51 -2.05
C LEU A 266 9.54 -12.18 -2.22
N ASP A 267 9.54 -11.61 -3.43
CA ASP A 267 10.11 -10.28 -3.67
C ASP A 267 9.29 -9.19 -2.96
N LEU A 268 7.96 -9.35 -2.91
CA LEU A 268 7.09 -8.47 -2.14
C LEU A 268 7.40 -8.56 -0.63
N ILE A 269 7.62 -9.76 -0.09
CA ILE A 269 8.02 -9.96 1.30
C ILE A 269 9.36 -9.26 1.60
N LYS A 270 10.35 -9.38 0.72
CA LYS A 270 11.63 -8.67 0.87
C LYS A 270 11.44 -7.16 0.95
N TYR A 271 10.60 -6.61 0.05
CA TYR A 271 10.28 -5.18 0.05
C TYR A 271 9.60 -4.73 1.35
N ILE A 272 8.61 -5.49 1.83
CA ILE A 272 7.91 -5.20 3.10
C ILE A 272 8.88 -5.29 4.29
N LYS A 273 9.81 -6.26 4.29
CA LYS A 273 10.84 -6.37 5.35
C LYS A 273 11.72 -5.13 5.44
N LEU A 274 12.14 -4.56 4.30
CA LEU A 274 12.92 -3.32 4.27
C LEU A 274 12.17 -2.15 4.93
N ILE A 275 10.86 -2.06 4.72
CA ILE A 275 10.02 -0.99 5.29
C ILE A 275 9.75 -1.26 6.77
N ALA A 276 9.52 -2.50 7.15
CA ALA A 276 9.20 -2.89 8.53
C ALA A 276 10.29 -2.50 9.54
N ASP A 277 11.54 -2.45 9.13
CA ASP A 277 12.65 -1.96 9.96
C ASP A 277 12.46 -0.48 10.39
N PHE A 278 11.64 0.28 9.66
CA PHE A 278 11.38 1.71 9.89
C PHE A 278 10.00 2.01 10.46
N THR A 279 9.05 1.08 10.41
CA THR A 279 7.71 1.26 11.01
C THR A 279 7.68 0.91 12.51
N LYS A 280 8.75 0.29 13.04
CA LYS A 280 8.88 -0.13 14.45
C LYS A 280 7.62 -0.84 14.99
N ASN A 281 6.77 -0.09 15.71
CA ASN A 281 5.61 -0.63 16.42
C ASN A 281 4.27 -0.38 15.69
N VAL A 282 4.27 0.29 14.53
CA VAL A 282 3.05 0.55 13.78
C VAL A 282 2.70 -0.70 12.95
N PRO A 283 1.47 -1.23 13.05
CA PRO A 283 0.99 -2.34 12.24
C PRO A 283 1.09 -2.05 10.73
N ILE A 284 1.43 -3.06 9.94
CA ILE A 284 1.59 -2.97 8.49
C ILE A 284 0.49 -3.75 7.80
N LEU A 285 -0.18 -3.12 6.84
CA LEU A 285 -1.09 -3.75 5.88
C LEU A 285 -0.52 -3.62 4.46
N TYR A 286 -0.73 -4.64 3.65
CA TYR A 286 -0.45 -4.59 2.22
C TYR A 286 -1.74 -4.31 1.44
N HIS A 287 -1.74 -3.29 0.56
CA HIS A 287 -2.87 -3.02 -0.33
C HIS A 287 -2.65 -3.74 -1.66
N HIS A 288 -3.35 -4.86 -1.84
CA HIS A 288 -3.36 -5.60 -3.09
C HIS A 288 -4.39 -5.00 -4.05
N HIS A 289 -3.90 -4.26 -5.04
CA HIS A 289 -4.72 -3.56 -6.02
C HIS A 289 -4.15 -3.70 -7.44
N PRO A 290 -4.20 -4.91 -8.06
CA PRO A 290 -3.57 -5.20 -9.34
C PRO A 290 -3.97 -4.26 -10.48
N LYS A 291 -5.24 -3.81 -10.49
CA LYS A 291 -5.74 -2.88 -11.52
C LYS A 291 -4.92 -1.59 -11.63
N PHE A 292 -4.42 -1.06 -10.50
CA PHE A 292 -3.63 0.17 -10.49
C PHE A 292 -2.13 -0.09 -10.38
N THR A 293 -1.72 -1.11 -9.64
CA THR A 293 -0.29 -1.39 -9.41
C THR A 293 0.33 -2.21 -10.52
N HIS A 294 -0.49 -2.98 -11.27
CA HIS A 294 -0.03 -4.01 -12.20
C HIS A 294 0.95 -5.00 -11.55
N VAL A 295 0.73 -5.30 -10.27
CA VAL A 295 1.42 -6.34 -9.51
C VAL A 295 0.38 -7.38 -9.09
N GLU A 296 0.54 -8.59 -9.59
CA GLU A 296 -0.31 -9.72 -9.29
C GLU A 296 0.50 -10.75 -8.52
N VAL A 297 0.08 -11.10 -7.33
CA VAL A 297 0.71 -12.13 -6.49
C VAL A 297 -0.38 -12.98 -5.85
N ASP A 298 -0.12 -14.27 -5.68
CA ASP A 298 -1.01 -15.13 -4.90
C ASP A 298 -0.97 -14.71 -3.42
N ILE A 299 -2.09 -14.15 -2.95
CA ILE A 299 -2.19 -13.61 -1.59
C ILE A 299 -2.21 -14.71 -0.54
N THR A 300 -2.70 -15.90 -0.86
CA THR A 300 -2.69 -17.04 0.07
C THR A 300 -1.26 -17.48 0.35
N SER A 301 -0.45 -17.71 -0.68
CA SER A 301 0.98 -18.03 -0.54
C SER A 301 1.75 -16.89 0.14
N PHE A 302 1.47 -15.65 -0.24
CA PHE A 302 2.06 -14.48 0.41
C PHE A 302 1.80 -14.43 1.92
N LEU A 303 0.55 -14.67 2.35
CA LEU A 303 0.19 -14.67 3.77
C LEU A 303 0.82 -15.84 4.53
N LEU A 304 0.97 -17.01 3.90
CA LEU A 304 1.64 -18.16 4.51
C LEU A 304 3.13 -17.88 4.72
N ASP A 305 3.81 -17.33 3.71
CA ASP A 305 5.26 -17.15 3.73
C ASP A 305 5.72 -15.92 4.51
N ILE A 306 4.85 -14.91 4.72
CA ILE A 306 5.21 -13.74 5.55
C ILE A 306 5.15 -14.05 7.06
N ILE A 307 4.55 -15.18 7.45
CA ILE A 307 4.48 -15.59 8.86
C ILE A 307 5.90 -15.81 9.41
N GLY A 308 6.24 -15.08 10.47
CA GLY A 308 7.55 -15.15 11.10
C GLY A 308 8.63 -14.30 10.39
N GLU A 309 8.34 -13.76 9.21
CA GLU A 309 9.25 -12.87 8.48
C GLU A 309 9.09 -11.41 8.89
N VAL A 310 7.84 -10.95 9.12
CA VAL A 310 7.50 -9.60 9.54
C VAL A 310 6.47 -9.65 10.66
N ASP A 311 6.89 -9.41 11.90
CA ASP A 311 6.00 -9.52 13.07
C ASP A 311 4.92 -8.44 13.09
N SER A 312 5.23 -7.23 12.61
CA SER A 312 4.30 -6.09 12.50
C SER A 312 3.30 -6.20 11.34
N PHE A 313 3.42 -7.22 10.48
CA PHE A 313 2.48 -7.42 9.39
C PHE A 313 1.17 -8.03 9.92
N VAL A 314 0.05 -7.34 9.67
CA VAL A 314 -1.26 -7.68 10.28
C VAL A 314 -2.36 -7.99 9.26
N GLY A 315 -2.12 -7.83 7.95
CA GLY A 315 -3.12 -8.22 6.96
C GLY A 315 -3.04 -7.52 5.62
N VAL A 316 -4.10 -7.69 4.85
CA VAL A 316 -4.19 -7.26 3.46
C VAL A 316 -5.50 -6.50 3.21
N ILE A 317 -5.43 -5.40 2.48
CA ILE A 317 -6.58 -4.80 1.81
C ILE A 317 -6.64 -5.41 0.41
N TYR A 318 -7.69 -6.18 0.14
CA TYR A 318 -7.84 -6.96 -1.08
C TYR A 318 -8.84 -6.27 -2.01
N THR A 319 -8.33 -5.57 -3.02
CA THR A 319 -9.15 -4.80 -3.97
C THR A 319 -9.15 -5.46 -5.34
N THR A 320 -9.88 -6.56 -5.43
CA THR A 320 -10.20 -7.27 -6.68
C THR A 320 -11.62 -7.84 -6.59
N ASN A 321 -12.18 -8.22 -7.74
CA ASN A 321 -13.52 -8.83 -7.80
C ASN A 321 -13.50 -10.36 -7.53
N ASP A 322 -12.34 -10.94 -7.21
CA ASP A 322 -12.19 -12.36 -6.95
C ASP A 322 -12.53 -12.70 -5.50
N ILE A 323 -13.80 -13.01 -5.25
CA ILE A 323 -14.28 -13.44 -3.93
C ILE A 323 -13.67 -14.78 -3.52
N GLN A 324 -13.38 -15.70 -4.45
CA GLN A 324 -12.80 -16.99 -4.14
C GLN A 324 -11.40 -16.83 -3.54
N GLN A 325 -10.52 -16.10 -4.19
CA GLN A 325 -9.18 -15.84 -3.67
C GLN A 325 -9.21 -15.02 -2.37
N SER A 326 -10.10 -14.04 -2.28
CA SER A 326 -10.21 -13.21 -1.06
C SER A 326 -10.69 -14.02 0.15
N THR A 327 -11.61 -14.97 -0.03
CA THR A 327 -12.06 -15.88 1.05
C THR A 327 -10.99 -16.89 1.42
N ALA A 328 -10.21 -17.40 0.45
CA ALA A 328 -9.05 -18.24 0.72
C ALA A 328 -7.99 -17.50 1.54
N ALA A 329 -7.67 -16.26 1.16
CA ALA A 329 -6.78 -15.40 1.93
C ALA A 329 -7.30 -15.14 3.35
N MET A 330 -8.60 -14.88 3.52
CA MET A 330 -9.22 -14.69 4.84
C MET A 330 -9.14 -15.95 5.72
N ALA A 331 -9.07 -17.15 5.14
CA ALA A 331 -8.94 -18.40 5.87
C ALA A 331 -7.53 -18.63 6.44
N VAL A 332 -6.52 -17.95 5.91
CA VAL A 332 -5.13 -18.04 6.40
C VAL A 332 -5.01 -17.32 7.75
N ASN A 333 -4.88 -18.07 8.82
CA ASN A 333 -4.60 -17.58 10.17
C ASN A 333 -5.40 -16.33 10.60
N ARG A 334 -6.72 -16.50 10.78
CA ARG A 334 -7.68 -15.44 11.16
C ARG A 334 -7.35 -14.71 12.48
N ASP A 335 -6.58 -15.33 13.35
CA ASP A 335 -6.15 -14.71 14.62
C ASP A 335 -5.02 -13.70 14.40
N LYS A 336 -4.20 -13.89 13.37
CA LYS A 336 -3.08 -13.03 13.05
C LYS A 336 -3.42 -12.00 11.99
N PHE A 337 -4.12 -12.39 10.91
CA PHE A 337 -4.34 -11.53 9.76
C PHE A 337 -5.78 -11.02 9.66
N THR A 338 -5.90 -9.75 9.32
CA THR A 338 -7.15 -9.12 8.92
C THR A 338 -7.14 -8.92 7.42
N VAL A 339 -8.15 -9.48 6.73
CA VAL A 339 -8.35 -9.25 5.30
C VAL A 339 -9.54 -8.32 5.12
N PHE A 340 -9.30 -7.21 4.44
CA PHE A 340 -10.34 -6.26 4.05
C PHE A 340 -10.80 -6.58 2.62
N MET A 341 -12.11 -6.60 2.41
CA MET A 341 -12.66 -6.52 1.06
C MET A 341 -12.67 -5.06 0.61
N GLY A 342 -11.97 -4.76 -0.49
CA GLY A 342 -11.76 -3.40 -0.97
C GLY A 342 -12.57 -3.04 -2.23
N THR A 343 -13.73 -3.68 -2.45
CA THR A 343 -14.53 -3.51 -3.66
C THR A 343 -15.99 -3.20 -3.31
N ASP A 344 -16.50 -2.06 -3.76
CA ASP A 344 -17.85 -1.60 -3.45
C ASP A 344 -18.94 -2.51 -4.05
N GLU A 345 -18.70 -3.06 -5.24
CA GLU A 345 -19.62 -3.96 -5.94
C GLU A 345 -19.76 -5.32 -5.25
N ALA A 346 -18.82 -5.67 -4.37
CA ALA A 346 -18.77 -6.95 -3.67
C ALA A 346 -19.21 -6.87 -2.19
N VAL A 347 -19.77 -5.77 -1.70
CA VAL A 347 -20.14 -5.59 -0.28
C VAL A 347 -21.09 -6.68 0.20
N LEU A 348 -22.14 -7.02 -0.55
CA LEU A 348 -23.06 -8.11 -0.22
C LEU A 348 -22.33 -9.45 -0.12
N GLY A 349 -21.54 -9.79 -1.14
CA GLY A 349 -20.78 -11.05 -1.19
C GLY A 349 -19.76 -11.14 -0.04
N ALA A 350 -19.07 -10.05 0.25
CA ALA A 350 -18.13 -9.96 1.35
C ALA A 350 -18.82 -10.16 2.72
N ALA A 351 -19.93 -9.45 2.96
CA ALA A 351 -20.71 -9.59 4.19
C ALA A 351 -21.21 -11.02 4.37
N ALA A 352 -21.77 -11.63 3.32
CA ALA A 352 -22.27 -13.00 3.33
C ALA A 352 -21.14 -14.03 3.54
N SER A 353 -19.92 -13.75 3.05
CA SER A 353 -18.73 -14.60 3.26
C SER A 353 -18.07 -14.40 4.62
N GLY A 354 -18.59 -13.49 5.48
CA GLY A 354 -18.10 -13.25 6.83
C GLY A 354 -16.90 -12.29 6.94
N PHE A 355 -16.67 -11.43 5.95
CA PHE A 355 -15.69 -10.34 6.09
C PHE A 355 -16.13 -9.34 7.16
N SER A 356 -15.29 -9.16 8.16
CA SER A 356 -15.53 -8.18 9.24
C SER A 356 -15.08 -6.77 8.88
N CYS A 357 -14.25 -6.63 7.83
CA CYS A 357 -13.67 -5.37 7.39
C CYS A 357 -13.96 -5.17 5.90
N ILE A 358 -14.55 -4.03 5.58
CA ILE A 358 -14.87 -3.62 4.21
C ILE A 358 -14.32 -2.22 3.99
N MET A 359 -13.57 -2.03 2.91
CA MET A 359 -13.13 -0.74 2.43
C MET A 359 -13.88 -0.41 1.14
N GLY A 360 -14.36 0.82 1.01
CA GLY A 360 -15.06 1.23 -0.21
C GLY A 360 -15.01 2.74 -0.43
N VAL A 361 -14.87 3.14 -1.69
CA VAL A 361 -14.92 4.56 -2.07
C VAL A 361 -16.32 5.14 -1.87
N SER A 362 -17.35 4.32 -1.99
CA SER A 362 -18.75 4.70 -1.77
C SER A 362 -19.04 5.20 -0.35
N LEU A 363 -18.19 4.85 0.61
CA LEU A 363 -18.28 5.36 1.98
C LEU A 363 -18.10 6.88 2.09
N ASN A 364 -17.52 7.51 1.07
CA ASN A 364 -17.37 8.95 1.01
C ASN A 364 -18.69 9.68 0.69
N PHE A 365 -19.68 9.01 0.10
CA PHE A 365 -20.91 9.64 -0.36
C PHE A 365 -22.20 8.86 -0.06
N LEU A 366 -22.17 7.53 0.05
CA LEU A 366 -23.31 6.67 0.37
C LEU A 366 -23.03 5.68 1.53
N PRO A 367 -22.41 6.08 2.65
CA PRO A 367 -22.03 5.18 3.72
C PRO A 367 -23.20 4.43 4.35
N LYS A 368 -24.37 5.08 4.47
CA LYS A 368 -25.60 4.48 5.02
C LYS A 368 -26.12 3.34 4.15
N LEU A 369 -25.96 3.44 2.81
CA LEU A 369 -26.36 2.38 1.90
C LEU A 369 -25.45 1.13 2.06
N VAL A 370 -24.15 1.33 2.22
CA VAL A 370 -23.21 0.23 2.51
C VAL A 370 -23.52 -0.42 3.86
N GLN A 371 -23.87 0.37 4.88
CA GLN A 371 -24.31 -0.15 6.18
C GLN A 371 -25.56 -0.99 6.04
N SER A 372 -26.57 -0.50 5.33
CA SER A 372 -27.85 -1.23 5.16
C SER A 372 -27.64 -2.60 4.49
N ILE A 373 -26.68 -2.72 3.55
CA ILE A 373 -26.34 -4.03 2.96
C ILE A 373 -25.81 -4.98 4.04
N ARG A 374 -24.87 -4.53 4.87
CA ARG A 374 -24.27 -5.36 5.93
C ARG A 374 -25.30 -5.75 7.01
N GLU A 375 -26.13 -4.82 7.41
CA GLU A 375 -27.18 -5.05 8.41
C GLU A 375 -28.22 -6.05 7.91
N SER A 376 -28.69 -5.90 6.67
CA SER A 376 -29.62 -6.83 6.02
C SER A 376 -29.04 -8.25 5.97
N VAL A 377 -27.76 -8.40 5.61
CA VAL A 377 -27.08 -9.71 5.63
C VAL A 377 -27.05 -10.29 7.05
N THR A 378 -26.71 -9.46 8.06
CA THR A 378 -26.66 -9.91 9.46
C THR A 378 -28.03 -10.34 9.97
N GLN A 379 -29.10 -9.72 9.51
CA GLN A 379 -30.49 -10.04 9.85
C GLN A 379 -31.07 -11.19 9.01
N GLY A 380 -30.33 -11.69 8.02
CA GLY A 380 -30.80 -12.74 7.10
C GLY A 380 -31.70 -12.24 5.98
N ASP A 381 -31.91 -10.93 5.84
CA ASP A 381 -32.65 -10.31 4.73
C ASP A 381 -31.78 -10.15 3.49
N ILE A 382 -31.52 -11.26 2.81
CA ILE A 382 -30.72 -11.27 1.59
C ILE A 382 -31.39 -10.49 0.45
N LYS A 383 -32.73 -10.46 0.38
CA LYS A 383 -33.45 -9.69 -0.65
C LYS A 383 -33.28 -8.19 -0.45
N GLY A 384 -33.37 -7.70 0.80
CA GLY A 384 -33.12 -6.31 1.15
C GLY A 384 -31.68 -5.91 0.85
N ALA A 385 -30.72 -6.76 1.25
CA ALA A 385 -29.30 -6.57 0.94
C ALA A 385 -29.04 -6.48 -0.57
N GLN A 386 -29.65 -7.36 -1.37
CA GLN A 386 -29.52 -7.36 -2.83
C GLN A 386 -30.12 -6.09 -3.46
N LYS A 387 -31.27 -5.62 -2.97
CA LYS A 387 -31.87 -4.35 -3.43
C LYS A 387 -30.94 -3.17 -3.16
N SER A 388 -30.36 -3.11 -1.96
CA SER A 388 -29.42 -2.06 -1.58
C SER A 388 -28.11 -2.13 -2.38
N GLN A 389 -27.56 -3.34 -2.62
CA GLN A 389 -26.37 -3.51 -3.45
C GLN A 389 -26.62 -3.09 -4.91
N ASN A 390 -27.77 -3.45 -5.49
CA ASN A 390 -28.13 -3.06 -6.85
C ASN A 390 -28.27 -1.54 -6.97
N LEU A 391 -28.80 -0.87 -5.95
CA LEU A 391 -28.88 0.59 -5.92
C LEU A 391 -27.48 1.23 -5.83
N LEU A 392 -26.60 0.66 -4.99
CA LEU A 392 -25.23 1.12 -4.88
C LEU A 392 -24.48 0.98 -6.21
N ASN A 393 -24.58 -0.18 -6.86
CA ASN A 393 -23.93 -0.43 -8.15
C ASN A 393 -24.42 0.57 -9.22
N ARG A 394 -25.74 0.80 -9.31
CA ARG A 394 -26.29 1.79 -10.24
C ARG A 394 -25.80 3.21 -9.97
N ALA A 395 -25.62 3.59 -8.72
CA ALA A 395 -25.03 4.90 -8.36
C ALA A 395 -23.57 4.98 -8.79
N ILE A 396 -22.79 3.92 -8.56
CA ILE A 396 -21.38 3.79 -8.98
C ILE A 396 -21.26 3.89 -10.51
N ASP A 397 -22.12 3.19 -11.26
CA ASP A 397 -22.16 3.23 -12.74
C ASP A 397 -22.44 4.64 -13.24
N VAL A 398 -23.47 5.31 -12.69
CA VAL A 398 -23.83 6.69 -13.05
C VAL A 398 -22.66 7.67 -12.82
N ILE A 399 -21.90 7.49 -11.73
CA ILE A 399 -20.74 8.31 -11.41
C ILE A 399 -19.59 7.98 -12.37
N GLY A 400 -19.29 6.69 -12.55
CA GLY A 400 -18.18 6.20 -13.37
C GLY A 400 -18.29 6.57 -14.85
N GLU A 401 -19.52 6.73 -15.37
CA GLU A 401 -19.78 7.19 -16.75
C GLU A 401 -19.32 8.65 -17.01
N GLN A 402 -19.02 9.43 -15.97
CA GLN A 402 -18.79 10.87 -16.14
C GLN A 402 -17.34 11.23 -16.45
N GLY A 403 -16.38 10.32 -16.32
CA GLY A 403 -14.99 10.58 -16.64
C GLY A 403 -14.00 9.75 -15.83
N ASP A 404 -12.83 10.33 -15.54
CA ASP A 404 -11.82 9.68 -14.72
C ASP A 404 -12.38 9.25 -13.36
N TYR A 405 -12.04 8.02 -12.96
CA TYR A 405 -12.57 7.39 -11.74
C TYR A 405 -12.41 8.28 -10.50
N ILE A 406 -11.20 8.80 -10.24
CA ILE A 406 -10.94 9.59 -9.04
C ILE A 406 -11.69 10.93 -9.10
N ALA A 407 -11.64 11.62 -10.24
CA ALA A 407 -12.31 12.91 -10.43
C ALA A 407 -13.84 12.79 -10.33
N ALA A 408 -14.44 11.75 -10.93
CA ALA A 408 -15.88 11.53 -10.92
C ALA A 408 -16.39 11.23 -9.51
N PHE A 409 -15.72 10.35 -8.76
CA PHE A 409 -16.11 9.99 -7.40
C PHE A 409 -15.87 11.11 -6.39
N LYS A 410 -14.82 11.91 -6.59
CA LYS A 410 -14.57 13.12 -5.79
C LYS A 410 -15.67 14.17 -6.01
N ALA A 411 -16.04 14.41 -7.26
CA ALA A 411 -17.13 15.32 -7.60
C ALA A 411 -18.48 14.83 -7.05
N ALA A 412 -18.78 13.53 -7.12
CA ALA A 412 -19.98 12.95 -6.52
C ALA A 412 -20.00 13.13 -4.99
N THR A 413 -18.87 12.94 -4.32
CA THR A 413 -18.74 13.17 -2.88
C THR A 413 -19.03 14.63 -2.53
N ASP A 414 -18.47 15.57 -3.26
CA ASP A 414 -18.73 16.99 -3.03
C ASP A 414 -20.19 17.36 -3.25
N VAL A 415 -20.77 16.88 -4.34
CA VAL A 415 -22.18 17.14 -4.70
C VAL A 415 -23.16 16.60 -3.64
N ILE A 416 -22.90 15.43 -3.08
CA ILE A 416 -23.79 14.77 -2.12
C ILE A 416 -23.55 15.30 -0.69
N THR A 417 -22.31 15.58 -0.32
CA THR A 417 -21.95 15.84 1.09
C THR A 417 -21.38 17.24 1.34
N GLY A 418 -20.82 17.87 0.31
CA GLY A 418 -20.14 19.16 0.41
C GLY A 418 -18.90 19.12 1.31
N THR A 419 -18.18 17.98 1.37
CA THR A 419 -17.11 17.80 2.35
C THR A 419 -15.70 17.94 1.80
N CYS A 420 -15.41 17.47 0.57
CA CYS A 420 -14.04 17.37 0.08
C CYS A 420 -13.70 18.31 -1.09
N GLY A 421 -14.70 19.01 -1.66
CA GLY A 421 -14.53 19.73 -2.92
C GLY A 421 -14.35 18.77 -4.11
N ASN A 422 -14.45 19.31 -5.31
CA ASN A 422 -14.40 18.54 -6.56
C ASN A 422 -13.10 18.72 -7.36
N THR A 423 -12.16 19.53 -6.85
CA THR A 423 -10.89 19.83 -7.53
C THR A 423 -9.92 18.67 -7.40
N THR A 424 -9.29 18.25 -8.50
CA THR A 424 -8.20 17.28 -8.57
C THR A 424 -6.90 17.96 -9.01
N ARG A 425 -5.75 17.29 -8.83
CA ARG A 425 -4.48 17.72 -9.41
C ARG A 425 -4.23 17.07 -10.76
N GLU A 426 -3.60 17.82 -11.67
CA GLU A 426 -3.10 17.23 -12.91
C GLU A 426 -2.14 16.05 -12.63
N PRO A 427 -2.13 14.96 -13.45
CA PRO A 427 -2.84 14.88 -14.75
C PRO A 427 -4.33 14.49 -14.66
N LEU A 428 -4.91 14.33 -13.46
CA LEU A 428 -6.34 14.08 -13.29
C LEU A 428 -7.11 15.35 -13.61
N GLN A 429 -8.07 15.24 -14.52
CA GLN A 429 -8.87 16.40 -14.94
C GLN A 429 -10.10 16.58 -14.05
N THR A 430 -10.18 17.70 -13.37
CA THR A 430 -11.40 18.09 -12.64
C THR A 430 -12.60 18.09 -13.58
N LEU A 431 -13.71 17.50 -13.18
CA LEU A 431 -14.91 17.42 -14.00
C LEU A 431 -15.48 18.84 -14.30
N TRP A 432 -15.92 18.99 -15.54
CA TRP A 432 -16.63 20.22 -15.94
C TRP A 432 -17.99 20.34 -15.24
N GLU A 433 -18.39 21.57 -14.91
CA GLU A 433 -19.62 21.87 -14.17
C GLU A 433 -20.89 21.29 -14.82
N GLY A 434 -20.95 21.32 -16.17
CA GLY A 434 -22.06 20.72 -16.90
C GLY A 434 -22.18 19.23 -16.73
N THR A 435 -21.03 18.51 -16.68
CA THR A 435 -20.98 17.08 -16.40
C THR A 435 -21.42 16.77 -14.97
N ILE A 436 -20.99 17.59 -14.01
CA ILE A 436 -21.39 17.47 -12.59
C ILE A 436 -22.92 17.66 -12.46
N LYS A 437 -23.51 18.67 -13.11
CA LYS A 437 -24.98 18.90 -13.11
C LYS A 437 -25.73 17.70 -13.72
N LYS A 438 -25.23 17.12 -14.81
CA LYS A 438 -25.83 15.93 -15.44
C LYS A 438 -25.78 14.71 -14.48
N MET A 439 -24.63 14.46 -13.85
CA MET A 439 -24.46 13.42 -12.83
C MET A 439 -25.46 13.61 -11.68
N GLN A 440 -25.56 14.83 -11.16
CA GLN A 440 -26.47 15.20 -10.08
C GLN A 440 -27.93 14.91 -10.42
N GLY A 441 -28.37 15.23 -11.67
CA GLY A 441 -29.71 14.89 -12.16
C GLY A 441 -29.99 13.38 -12.11
N LYS A 442 -29.06 12.58 -12.66
CA LYS A 442 -29.18 11.11 -12.65
C LYS A 442 -29.20 10.51 -11.23
N LEU A 443 -28.38 11.04 -10.31
CA LEU A 443 -28.36 10.56 -8.91
C LEU A 443 -29.66 10.89 -8.17
N ARG A 444 -30.30 12.04 -8.46
CA ARG A 444 -31.65 12.36 -7.93
C ARG A 444 -32.73 11.45 -8.50
N GLU A 445 -32.68 11.09 -9.78
CA GLU A 445 -33.59 10.14 -10.40
C GLU A 445 -33.47 8.74 -9.77
N LEU A 446 -32.26 8.35 -9.31
CA LEU A 446 -32.02 7.13 -8.54
C LEU A 446 -32.50 7.20 -7.09
N GLY A 447 -32.83 8.38 -6.57
CA GLY A 447 -33.25 8.58 -5.18
C GLY A 447 -32.11 8.45 -4.17
N VAL A 448 -30.86 8.69 -4.57
CA VAL A 448 -29.67 8.64 -3.69
C VAL A 448 -29.17 10.03 -3.27
N MET A 449 -29.87 11.07 -3.73
CA MET A 449 -29.66 12.50 -3.38
C MET A 449 -30.96 13.15 -2.95
#